data_5c731829dafdaa797666b10ddafe7a14
#
_entry.id   5c731829dafdaa797666b10ddafe7a14
#
_cell.length_a   1.000
_cell.length_b   1.000
_cell.length_c   1.000
_cell.angle_alpha   90.00
_cell.angle_beta   90.00
_cell.angle_gamma   90.00
#
_symmetry.space_group_name_H-M   'P 1'
#
loop_
_entity.id
_entity.type
_entity.pdbx_description
1 polymer ?
#
loop_
_entity_poly.entity_id
_entity_poly.type
_entity_poly.pdbx_seq_one_letter_code
_entity_poly.pdbx_strand_id
1 'polypeptide(L)'
;MRIRPVLLLSALLAAPMLALAQAASAPASAPAQAVPPVIQLGVDVPPYYLAGARFGEPPKVAVDPALDKLLSSSKRADIQQAVLAIAAKPDLVKPETLIVLSMRLYDVGLRDDAVFWYYAGRDRFLTMGQVLDMRSLQLVRSTELVETFIRAAGPAMDGYAYCSVAHQAESEDRAIAWVAAHPYKILGYTELPAVSEDRNAALAAAVSHLRDASRKKKALLADPKTFAELEAARERSHAHERYCW
;
A
#
# COMPACT_ATOMS: atom_id res chain seq x y z
N MET A 1 33.17 -17.00 19.53
CA MET A 1 32.42 -16.56 20.72
C MET A 1 31.07 -17.28 20.71
N ARG A 2 30.92 -18.28 21.60
CA ARG A 2 29.76 -19.21 21.59
C ARG A 2 28.70 -18.68 22.56
N ILE A 3 27.48 -18.40 22.10
CA ILE A 3 26.34 -18.02 22.93
C ILE A 3 25.50 -19.27 23.18
N ARG A 4 25.33 -19.64 24.45
CA ARG A 4 24.52 -20.76 24.93
C ARG A 4 23.06 -20.33 25.09
N PRO A 5 22.06 -21.20 24.80
CA PRO A 5 20.68 -20.94 25.12
C PRO A 5 20.37 -21.25 26.59
N VAL A 6 19.64 -20.35 27.24
CA VAL A 6 19.09 -20.55 28.59
C VAL A 6 17.69 -21.12 28.46
N LEU A 7 17.52 -22.36 28.94
CA LEU A 7 16.23 -23.02 29.14
C LEU A 7 15.64 -22.55 30.48
N LEU A 8 14.48 -21.92 30.44
CA LEU A 8 13.66 -21.64 31.63
C LEU A 8 12.52 -22.68 31.74
N LEU A 9 12.64 -23.53 32.74
CA LEU A 9 11.67 -24.51 33.16
C LEU A 9 10.64 -23.81 34.06
N SER A 10 9.36 -23.79 33.71
CA SER A 10 8.29 -23.29 34.57
C SER A 10 7.46 -24.45 35.11
N ALA A 11 7.42 -24.53 36.41
CA ALA A 11 6.74 -25.57 37.18
C ALA A 11 5.20 -25.39 37.16
N LEU A 12 4.47 -26.50 36.97
CA LEU A 12 3.03 -26.60 37.19
C LEU A 12 2.73 -26.69 38.69
N LEU A 13 1.86 -25.79 39.15
CA LEU A 13 1.16 -25.95 40.44
C LEU A 13 -0.31 -26.27 40.17
N ALA A 14 -0.72 -27.47 40.52
CA ALA A 14 -2.11 -27.96 40.52
C ALA A 14 -2.79 -27.53 41.82
N ALA A 15 -3.96 -26.89 41.74
CA ALA A 15 -4.87 -26.67 42.88
C ALA A 15 -6.25 -27.29 42.57
N PRO A 16 -6.93 -27.89 43.55
CA PRO A 16 -8.16 -28.66 43.32
C PRO A 16 -9.40 -27.72 43.23
N MET A 17 -10.27 -28.04 42.28
CA MET A 17 -11.55 -27.38 42.05
C MET A 17 -12.60 -27.87 43.06
N LEU A 18 -13.21 -26.94 43.77
CA LEU A 18 -14.53 -27.10 44.40
C LEU A 18 -15.61 -26.75 43.38
N ALA A 19 -16.42 -27.71 43.00
CA ALA A 19 -17.56 -27.52 42.12
C ALA A 19 -18.73 -26.91 42.90
N LEU A 20 -19.10 -25.70 42.59
CA LEU A 20 -20.38 -25.08 42.92
C LEU A 20 -21.26 -25.07 41.68
N ALA A 21 -22.32 -25.90 41.72
CA ALA A 21 -23.34 -25.89 40.67
C ALA A 21 -24.17 -24.60 40.78
N GLN A 22 -23.99 -23.71 39.81
CA GLN A 22 -24.91 -22.56 39.62
C GLN A 22 -25.82 -22.83 38.40
N ALA A 23 -27.12 -22.70 38.68
CA ALA A 23 -28.17 -22.84 37.70
C ALA A 23 -27.95 -21.87 36.51
N ALA A 24 -27.91 -22.43 35.32
CA ALA A 24 -27.77 -21.68 34.07
C ALA A 24 -29.06 -20.89 33.76
N SER A 25 -29.07 -19.62 34.04
CA SER A 25 -29.99 -18.67 33.37
C SER A 25 -29.49 -18.44 31.96
N ALA A 26 -30.30 -18.74 30.93
CA ALA A 26 -29.97 -18.50 29.56
C ALA A 26 -29.66 -17.02 29.34
N PRO A 27 -28.54 -16.65 28.72
CA PRO A 27 -28.26 -15.25 28.40
C PRO A 27 -29.24 -14.79 27.33
N ALA A 28 -29.98 -13.71 27.64
CA ALA A 28 -30.73 -12.96 26.65
C ALA A 28 -29.79 -12.56 25.50
N SER A 29 -30.18 -12.87 24.25
CA SER A 29 -29.43 -12.49 23.05
C SER A 29 -29.17 -10.99 23.08
N ALA A 30 -27.92 -10.61 23.27
CA ALA A 30 -27.51 -9.22 23.14
C ALA A 30 -27.79 -8.76 21.68
N PRO A 31 -28.33 -7.55 21.48
CA PRO A 31 -28.53 -7.02 20.14
C PRO A 31 -27.19 -7.01 19.41
N ALA A 32 -27.19 -7.53 18.18
CA ALA A 32 -26.01 -7.49 17.32
C ALA A 32 -25.49 -6.04 17.27
N GLN A 33 -24.33 -5.82 17.87
CA GLN A 33 -23.66 -4.52 17.80
C GLN A 33 -23.35 -4.27 16.33
N ALA A 34 -24.03 -3.27 15.75
CA ALA A 34 -23.70 -2.77 14.43
C ALA A 34 -22.21 -2.41 14.44
N VAL A 35 -21.41 -3.05 13.58
CA VAL A 35 -20.00 -2.69 13.39
C VAL A 35 -19.98 -1.21 13.06
N PRO A 36 -19.30 -0.36 13.86
CA PRO A 36 -19.27 1.06 13.56
C PRO A 36 -18.67 1.27 12.18
N PRO A 37 -19.23 2.19 11.36
CA PRO A 37 -18.65 2.48 10.07
C PRO A 37 -17.18 2.85 10.27
N VAL A 38 -16.31 2.32 9.42
CA VAL A 38 -14.87 2.65 9.45
C VAL A 38 -14.76 4.16 9.25
N ILE A 39 -14.47 4.89 10.31
CA ILE A 39 -14.20 6.32 10.25
C ILE A 39 -12.78 6.42 9.68
N GLN A 40 -12.68 6.74 8.39
CA GLN A 40 -11.39 7.10 7.81
C GLN A 40 -11.03 8.48 8.35
N LEU A 41 -10.05 8.51 9.26
CA LEU A 41 -9.49 9.77 9.75
C LEU A 41 -8.74 10.44 8.60
N GLY A 42 -9.38 11.43 7.98
CA GLY A 42 -8.71 12.31 7.04
C GLY A 42 -7.72 13.19 7.80
N VAL A 43 -6.43 13.03 7.51
CA VAL A 43 -5.44 13.99 7.97
C VAL A 43 -5.53 15.21 7.06
N ASP A 44 -6.02 16.33 7.59
CA ASP A 44 -6.18 17.59 6.86
C ASP A 44 -4.82 18.30 6.73
N VAL A 45 -3.97 17.77 5.86
CA VAL A 45 -2.68 18.38 5.48
C VAL A 45 -2.64 18.47 3.95
N PRO A 46 -2.57 19.66 3.34
CA PRO A 46 -2.35 19.75 1.90
C PRO A 46 -0.93 19.27 1.52
N PRO A 47 -0.79 18.41 0.53
CA PRO A 47 -1.81 17.73 -0.24
C PRO A 47 -2.55 16.67 0.60
N TYR A 48 -3.86 16.51 0.42
CA TYR A 48 -4.68 15.60 1.22
C TYR A 48 -5.62 14.73 0.36
N TYR A 49 -6.08 13.65 0.98
CA TYR A 49 -7.18 12.82 0.51
C TYR A 49 -8.16 12.60 1.67
N LEU A 50 -9.40 13.01 1.48
CA LEU A 50 -10.47 12.83 2.45
C LEU A 50 -11.58 11.99 1.81
N ALA A 51 -11.79 10.78 2.29
CA ALA A 51 -12.86 9.91 1.81
C ALA A 51 -14.24 10.57 2.02
N GLY A 52 -15.20 10.27 1.16
CA GLY A 52 -16.59 10.71 1.32
C GLY A 52 -17.15 10.23 2.66
N ALA A 53 -17.92 11.08 3.33
CA ALA A 53 -18.54 10.78 4.62
C ALA A 53 -19.64 9.71 4.52
N ARG A 54 -20.18 9.49 3.32
CA ARG A 54 -21.23 8.52 3.04
C ARG A 54 -20.82 7.62 1.88
N PHE A 55 -21.34 6.40 1.88
CA PHE A 55 -21.16 5.48 0.76
C PHE A 55 -21.61 6.12 -0.56
N GLY A 56 -20.75 6.09 -1.59
CA GLY A 56 -21.00 6.69 -2.89
C GLY A 56 -20.71 8.20 -2.98
N GLU A 57 -20.39 8.87 -1.88
CA GLU A 57 -19.96 10.25 -1.91
C GLU A 57 -18.50 10.32 -2.41
N PRO A 58 -18.20 11.17 -3.42
CA PRO A 58 -16.84 11.29 -3.93
C PRO A 58 -15.92 11.88 -2.86
N PRO A 59 -14.64 11.47 -2.83
CA PRO A 59 -13.66 12.04 -1.90
C PRO A 59 -13.30 13.47 -2.29
N LYS A 60 -12.81 14.22 -1.31
CA LYS A 60 -12.10 15.47 -1.57
C LYS A 60 -10.62 15.16 -1.74
N VAL A 61 -10.07 15.54 -2.89
CA VAL A 61 -8.68 15.28 -3.24
C VAL A 61 -7.96 16.61 -3.47
N ALA A 62 -6.77 16.75 -2.88
CA ALA A 62 -5.89 17.89 -3.07
C ALA A 62 -4.43 17.42 -3.04
N VAL A 63 -4.00 16.70 -4.06
CA VAL A 63 -2.63 16.16 -4.21
C VAL A 63 -1.89 16.78 -5.39
N ASP A 64 -2.64 17.20 -6.43
CA ASP A 64 -2.12 17.84 -7.62
C ASP A 64 -3.19 18.75 -8.21
N PRO A 65 -3.02 20.09 -8.17
CA PRO A 65 -4.05 21.05 -8.64
C PRO A 65 -4.53 20.79 -10.07
N ALA A 66 -3.70 20.20 -10.93
CA ALA A 66 -4.07 19.88 -12.30
C ALA A 66 -5.00 18.66 -12.40
N LEU A 67 -4.98 17.78 -11.40
CA LEU A 67 -5.68 16.50 -11.39
C LEU A 67 -6.77 16.41 -10.31
N ASP A 68 -6.77 17.30 -9.31
CA ASP A 68 -7.65 17.22 -8.14
C ASP A 68 -9.13 17.15 -8.50
N LYS A 69 -9.57 17.92 -9.51
CA LYS A 69 -10.95 17.88 -9.99
C LYS A 69 -11.33 16.50 -10.57
N LEU A 70 -10.45 15.91 -11.37
CA LEU A 70 -10.65 14.57 -11.95
C LEU A 70 -10.62 13.50 -10.87
N LEU A 71 -9.65 13.56 -9.98
CA LEU A 71 -9.46 12.58 -8.90
C LEU A 71 -10.57 12.68 -7.83
N SER A 72 -11.23 13.81 -7.68
CA SER A 72 -12.40 13.97 -6.80
C SER A 72 -13.72 13.51 -7.42
N SER A 73 -13.72 13.09 -8.69
CA SER A 73 -14.95 12.65 -9.37
C SER A 73 -15.30 11.20 -9.02
N SER A 74 -16.59 10.88 -8.99
CA SER A 74 -17.12 9.51 -8.92
C SER A 74 -17.31 8.86 -10.29
N LYS A 75 -17.05 9.61 -11.39
CA LYS A 75 -17.23 9.10 -12.75
C LYS A 75 -15.99 8.38 -13.25
N ARG A 76 -16.15 7.15 -13.70
CA ARG A 76 -15.06 6.34 -14.30
C ARG A 76 -14.32 7.07 -15.42
N ALA A 77 -15.06 7.80 -16.29
CA ALA A 77 -14.48 8.56 -17.39
C ALA A 77 -13.52 9.66 -16.91
N ASP A 78 -13.84 10.35 -15.82
CA ASP A 78 -12.99 11.41 -15.29
C ASP A 78 -11.70 10.82 -14.70
N ILE A 79 -11.78 9.67 -14.03
CA ILE A 79 -10.60 8.97 -13.51
C ILE A 79 -9.72 8.47 -14.67
N GLN A 80 -10.31 7.97 -15.76
CA GLN A 80 -9.56 7.61 -16.97
C GLN A 80 -8.88 8.83 -17.62
N GLN A 81 -9.52 10.00 -17.60
CA GLN A 81 -8.87 11.25 -18.04
C GLN A 81 -7.68 11.62 -17.17
N ALA A 82 -7.72 11.38 -15.86
CA ALA A 82 -6.56 11.57 -14.99
C ALA A 82 -5.39 10.65 -15.41
N VAL A 83 -5.66 9.38 -15.76
CA VAL A 83 -4.65 8.47 -16.30
C VAL A 83 -3.99 9.04 -17.55
N LEU A 84 -4.79 9.55 -18.51
CA LEU A 84 -4.26 10.14 -19.74
C LEU A 84 -3.42 11.39 -19.48
N ALA A 85 -3.86 12.24 -18.55
CA ALA A 85 -3.10 13.45 -18.17
C ALA A 85 -1.75 13.09 -17.52
N ILE A 86 -1.70 12.03 -16.71
CA ILE A 86 -0.46 11.50 -16.12
C ILE A 86 0.44 10.92 -17.21
N ALA A 87 -0.12 10.14 -18.13
CA ALA A 87 0.65 9.55 -19.23
C ALA A 87 1.27 10.60 -20.17
N ALA A 88 0.68 11.79 -20.25
CA ALA A 88 1.22 12.88 -21.06
C ALA A 88 2.46 13.57 -20.44
N LYS A 89 2.62 13.51 -19.10
CA LYS A 89 3.75 14.12 -18.37
C LYS A 89 4.17 13.25 -17.19
N PRO A 90 4.58 12.01 -17.42
CA PRO A 90 4.78 11.02 -16.37
C PRO A 90 5.92 11.36 -15.41
N ASP A 91 6.94 12.09 -15.87
CA ASP A 91 8.09 12.52 -15.08
C ASP A 91 7.80 13.63 -14.07
N LEU A 92 6.67 14.31 -14.20
CA LEU A 92 6.26 15.40 -13.29
C LEU A 92 5.34 14.97 -12.16
N VAL A 93 4.80 13.75 -12.23
CA VAL A 93 3.77 13.29 -11.28
C VAL A 93 4.40 12.77 -10.00
N LYS A 94 3.91 13.26 -8.87
CA LYS A 94 4.37 12.88 -7.54
C LYS A 94 3.94 11.46 -7.17
N PRO A 95 4.70 10.74 -6.32
CA PRO A 95 4.31 9.41 -5.82
C PRO A 95 2.91 9.39 -5.18
N GLU A 96 2.60 10.37 -4.33
CA GLU A 96 1.30 10.45 -3.65
C GLU A 96 0.14 10.60 -4.66
N THR A 97 0.35 11.33 -5.75
CA THR A 97 -0.66 11.47 -6.80
C THR A 97 -0.95 10.13 -7.49
N LEU A 98 0.07 9.33 -7.74
CA LEU A 98 -0.09 7.97 -8.32
C LEU A 98 -0.82 7.04 -7.37
N ILE A 99 -0.54 7.12 -6.07
CA ILE A 99 -1.22 6.29 -5.05
C ILE A 99 -2.68 6.72 -4.92
N VAL A 100 -2.99 8.01 -4.91
CA VAL A 100 -4.38 8.50 -4.91
C VAL A 100 -5.10 8.08 -6.19
N LEU A 101 -4.45 8.18 -7.36
CA LEU A 101 -5.01 7.65 -8.60
C LEU A 101 -5.36 6.17 -8.47
N SER A 102 -4.49 5.35 -7.87
CA SER A 102 -4.76 3.93 -7.66
C SER A 102 -6.02 3.70 -6.81
N MET A 103 -6.17 4.45 -5.71
CA MET A 103 -7.37 4.39 -4.88
C MET A 103 -8.63 4.72 -5.68
N ARG A 104 -8.57 5.77 -6.51
CA ARG A 104 -9.71 6.18 -7.34
C ARG A 104 -10.03 5.19 -8.45
N LEU A 105 -9.03 4.59 -9.07
CA LEU A 105 -9.23 3.51 -10.04
C LEU A 105 -9.89 2.30 -9.39
N TYR A 106 -9.48 1.94 -8.18
CA TYR A 106 -10.08 0.85 -7.42
C TYR A 106 -11.57 1.12 -7.13
N ASP A 107 -11.90 2.34 -6.67
CA ASP A 107 -13.26 2.77 -6.35
C ASP A 107 -14.21 2.71 -7.56
N VAL A 108 -13.71 2.97 -8.76
CA VAL A 108 -14.53 2.91 -10.00
C VAL A 108 -14.44 1.56 -10.71
N GLY A 109 -13.87 0.53 -10.05
CA GLY A 109 -13.83 -0.84 -10.54
C GLY A 109 -12.75 -1.13 -11.58
N LEU A 110 -11.76 -0.24 -11.75
CA LEU A 110 -10.58 -0.43 -12.61
C LEU A 110 -9.42 -1.00 -11.78
N ARG A 111 -9.61 -2.19 -11.20
CA ARG A 111 -8.74 -2.73 -10.15
C ARG A 111 -7.36 -3.16 -10.64
N ASP A 112 -7.26 -3.70 -11.85
CA ASP A 112 -5.96 -4.08 -12.43
C ASP A 112 -5.09 -2.86 -12.67
N ASP A 113 -5.69 -1.78 -13.20
CA ASP A 113 -5.01 -0.49 -13.34
C ASP A 113 -4.66 0.11 -11.97
N ALA A 114 -5.54 -0.06 -10.98
CA ALA A 114 -5.30 0.41 -9.62
C ALA A 114 -4.04 -0.22 -9.02
N VAL A 115 -3.87 -1.54 -9.13
CA VAL A 115 -2.68 -2.26 -8.65
C VAL A 115 -1.42 -1.76 -9.36
N PHE A 116 -1.46 -1.61 -10.68
CA PHE A 116 -0.33 -1.08 -11.46
C PHE A 116 0.09 0.31 -10.96
N TRP A 117 -0.86 1.26 -10.83
CA TRP A 117 -0.55 2.62 -10.40
C TRP A 117 -0.12 2.72 -8.94
N TYR A 118 -0.64 1.84 -8.07
CA TYR A 118 -0.17 1.72 -6.70
C TYR A 118 1.30 1.31 -6.64
N TYR A 119 1.68 0.25 -7.38
CA TYR A 119 3.07 -0.19 -7.44
C TYR A 119 3.96 0.87 -8.08
N ALA A 120 3.52 1.53 -9.14
CA ALA A 120 4.28 2.61 -9.77
C ALA A 120 4.52 3.79 -8.79
N GLY A 121 3.51 4.18 -8.00
CA GLY A 121 3.64 5.22 -6.98
C GLY A 121 4.60 4.82 -5.85
N ARG A 122 4.43 3.62 -5.32
CA ARG A 122 5.30 3.03 -4.28
C ARG A 122 6.75 2.93 -4.76
N ASP A 123 6.98 2.37 -5.95
CA ASP A 123 8.31 2.13 -6.47
C ASP A 123 9.00 3.43 -6.87
N ARG A 124 8.26 4.44 -7.36
CA ARG A 124 8.78 5.80 -7.53
C ARG A 124 9.25 6.40 -6.21
N PHE A 125 8.49 6.24 -5.14
CA PHE A 125 8.89 6.68 -3.80
C PHE A 125 10.13 5.95 -3.29
N LEU A 126 10.22 4.64 -3.50
CA LEU A 126 11.40 3.86 -3.13
C LEU A 126 12.65 4.31 -3.90
N THR A 127 12.53 4.62 -5.20
CA THR A 127 13.66 5.17 -5.98
C THR A 127 14.07 6.56 -5.48
N MET A 128 13.11 7.40 -5.05
CA MET A 128 13.45 8.68 -4.41
C MET A 128 14.31 8.49 -3.18
N GLY A 129 13.97 7.55 -2.30
CA GLY A 129 14.70 7.28 -1.07
C GLY A 129 16.13 6.72 -1.27
N GLN A 130 16.44 6.21 -2.47
CA GLN A 130 17.79 5.78 -2.83
C GLN A 130 18.62 6.92 -3.45
N VAL A 131 18.00 7.96 -3.96
CA VAL A 131 18.67 9.08 -4.63
C VAL A 131 18.73 10.33 -3.75
N LEU A 132 17.65 10.62 -3.01
CA LEU A 132 17.51 11.83 -2.19
C LEU A 132 17.55 11.50 -0.70
N ASP A 133 18.09 12.42 0.11
CA ASP A 133 17.95 12.32 1.58
C ASP A 133 16.52 12.68 2.02
N MET A 134 15.70 11.64 2.14
CA MET A 134 14.28 11.77 2.49
C MET A 134 14.06 12.29 3.93
N ARG A 135 15.10 12.33 4.77
CA ARG A 135 15.04 12.89 6.14
C ARG A 135 15.35 14.38 6.18
N SER A 136 15.75 14.97 5.06
CA SER A 136 15.97 16.41 4.96
C SER A 136 14.71 17.20 5.27
N LEU A 137 14.87 18.44 5.79
CA LEU A 137 13.74 19.32 6.10
C LEU A 137 12.83 19.60 4.90
N GLN A 138 13.40 19.54 3.69
CA GLN A 138 12.69 19.76 2.44
C GLN A 138 11.77 18.60 2.06
N LEU A 139 12.10 17.36 2.47
CA LEU A 139 11.43 16.14 2.00
C LEU A 139 10.69 15.37 3.09
N VAL A 140 10.98 15.60 4.38
CA VAL A 140 10.40 14.81 5.48
C VAL A 140 8.87 14.81 5.47
N ARG A 141 8.24 15.94 5.19
CA ARG A 141 6.77 16.04 5.11
C ARG A 141 6.19 15.24 3.94
N SER A 142 6.83 15.29 2.76
CA SER A 142 6.43 14.49 1.61
C SER A 142 6.60 13.01 1.90
N THR A 143 7.66 12.63 2.61
CA THR A 143 7.92 11.25 3.04
C THR A 143 6.78 10.72 3.90
N GLU A 144 6.43 11.41 4.99
CA GLU A 144 5.34 11.04 5.89
C GLU A 144 3.99 10.92 5.19
N LEU A 145 3.73 11.84 4.25
CA LEU A 145 2.50 11.85 3.47
C LEU A 145 2.41 10.62 2.54
N VAL A 146 3.46 10.34 1.77
CA VAL A 146 3.50 9.19 0.86
C VAL A 146 3.37 7.88 1.63
N GLU A 147 4.09 7.73 2.75
CA GLU A 147 3.97 6.55 3.62
C GLU A 147 2.55 6.38 4.16
N THR A 148 1.87 7.48 4.50
CA THR A 148 0.48 7.44 4.95
C THR A 148 -0.45 6.92 3.85
N PHE A 149 -0.29 7.38 2.62
CA PHE A 149 -1.07 6.89 1.49
C PHE A 149 -0.75 5.44 1.14
N ILE A 150 0.51 5.03 1.21
CA ILE A 150 0.90 3.62 1.02
C ILE A 150 0.21 2.72 2.06
N ARG A 151 0.22 3.13 3.34
CA ARG A 151 -0.46 2.37 4.41
C ARG A 151 -1.98 2.32 4.23
N ALA A 152 -2.59 3.40 3.74
CA ALA A 152 -4.03 3.45 3.51
C ALA A 152 -4.47 2.60 2.31
N ALA A 153 -3.74 2.65 1.20
CA ALA A 153 -4.08 1.95 -0.03
C ALA A 153 -3.65 0.47 -0.02
N GLY A 154 -2.53 0.16 0.64
CA GLY A 154 -1.88 -1.16 0.60
C GLY A 154 -2.80 -2.34 0.83
N PRO A 155 -3.61 -2.38 1.91
CA PRO A 155 -4.48 -3.52 2.19
C PRO A 155 -5.46 -3.86 1.07
N ALA A 156 -6.01 -2.87 0.37
CA ALA A 156 -6.92 -3.10 -0.75
C ALA A 156 -6.14 -3.51 -2.02
N MET A 157 -5.05 -2.82 -2.32
CA MET A 157 -4.24 -3.07 -3.52
C MET A 157 -3.56 -4.45 -3.47
N ASP A 158 -2.85 -4.76 -2.39
CA ASP A 158 -2.20 -6.06 -2.21
C ASP A 158 -3.25 -7.17 -2.03
N GLY A 159 -4.35 -6.89 -1.29
CA GLY A 159 -5.44 -7.84 -1.12
C GLY A 159 -6.00 -8.32 -2.46
N TYR A 160 -6.26 -7.41 -3.40
CA TYR A 160 -6.73 -7.73 -4.74
C TYR A 160 -5.61 -8.31 -5.62
N ALA A 161 -4.42 -7.74 -5.61
CA ALA A 161 -3.31 -8.22 -6.44
C ALA A 161 -3.02 -9.71 -6.23
N TYR A 162 -3.05 -10.17 -4.98
CA TYR A 162 -2.83 -11.58 -4.63
C TYR A 162 -4.05 -12.48 -4.86
N CYS A 163 -5.12 -12.02 -5.47
CA CYS A 163 -6.15 -12.93 -6.01
C CYS A 163 -5.59 -13.76 -7.18
N SER A 164 -4.51 -13.30 -7.81
CA SER A 164 -3.71 -14.05 -8.76
C SER A 164 -2.25 -13.66 -8.63
N VAL A 165 -1.42 -14.58 -8.13
CA VAL A 165 0.03 -14.36 -7.98
C VAL A 165 0.70 -14.01 -9.31
N ALA A 166 0.24 -14.62 -10.41
CA ALA A 166 0.75 -14.31 -11.75
C ALA A 166 0.45 -12.86 -12.15
N HIS A 167 -0.79 -12.43 -11.93
CA HIS A 167 -1.21 -11.05 -12.20
C HIS A 167 -0.50 -10.02 -11.30
N GLN A 168 -0.30 -10.36 -10.02
CA GLN A 168 0.49 -9.54 -9.10
C GLN A 168 1.91 -9.34 -9.63
N ALA A 169 2.58 -10.44 -10.03
CA ALA A 169 3.94 -10.41 -10.56
C ALA A 169 4.05 -9.59 -11.85
N GLU A 170 3.10 -9.74 -12.77
CA GLU A 170 3.04 -8.96 -14.01
C GLU A 170 2.84 -7.46 -13.73
N SER A 171 1.90 -7.12 -12.84
CA SER A 171 1.64 -5.71 -12.48
C SER A 171 2.85 -5.06 -11.84
N GLU A 172 3.59 -5.76 -10.98
CA GLU A 172 4.82 -5.28 -10.37
C GLU A 172 5.93 -5.08 -11.41
N ASP A 173 6.15 -6.02 -12.31
CA ASP A 173 7.15 -5.87 -13.37
C ASP A 173 6.86 -4.68 -14.29
N ARG A 174 5.58 -4.50 -14.67
CA ARG A 174 5.13 -3.36 -15.46
C ARG A 174 5.38 -2.03 -14.72
N ALA A 175 5.10 -1.98 -13.42
CA ALA A 175 5.33 -0.80 -12.59
C ALA A 175 6.82 -0.45 -12.50
N ILE A 176 7.69 -1.43 -12.25
CA ILE A 176 9.15 -1.24 -12.24
C ILE A 176 9.65 -0.74 -13.60
N ALA A 177 9.16 -1.34 -14.69
CA ALA A 177 9.52 -0.91 -16.06
C ALA A 177 9.08 0.54 -16.31
N TRP A 178 7.88 0.91 -15.87
CA TRP A 178 7.35 2.27 -16.00
C TRP A 178 8.17 3.29 -15.22
N VAL A 179 8.52 3.00 -13.95
CA VAL A 179 9.38 3.87 -13.12
C VAL A 179 10.76 4.05 -13.74
N ALA A 180 11.33 2.98 -14.30
CA ALA A 180 12.62 3.04 -14.99
C ALA A 180 12.59 3.88 -16.27
N ALA A 181 11.48 3.82 -17.02
CA ALA A 181 11.28 4.59 -18.25
C ALA A 181 10.92 6.06 -18.00
N HIS A 182 10.36 6.37 -16.84
CA HIS A 182 9.87 7.69 -16.47
C HIS A 182 10.44 8.17 -15.13
N PRO A 183 11.76 8.45 -15.05
CA PRO A 183 12.38 8.98 -13.84
C PRO A 183 11.67 10.25 -13.36
N TYR A 184 11.42 10.32 -12.04
CA TYR A 184 10.78 11.51 -11.50
C TYR A 184 11.72 12.71 -11.57
N LYS A 185 11.29 13.79 -12.22
CA LYS A 185 12.12 14.94 -12.55
C LYS A 185 12.83 15.57 -11.35
N ILE A 186 12.20 15.53 -10.18
CA ILE A 186 12.75 16.08 -8.93
C ILE A 186 14.10 15.43 -8.54
N LEU A 187 14.38 14.20 -8.96
CA LEU A 187 15.63 13.51 -8.69
C LEU A 187 16.85 14.24 -9.25
N GLY A 188 16.66 15.05 -10.29
CA GLY A 188 17.71 15.86 -10.90
C GLY A 188 17.90 17.25 -10.26
N TYR A 189 17.07 17.65 -9.29
CA TYR A 189 17.16 18.99 -8.71
C TYR A 189 18.32 19.07 -7.72
N THR A 190 19.30 19.91 -8.04
CA THR A 190 20.54 20.07 -7.27
C THR A 190 20.33 20.70 -5.89
N GLU A 191 19.21 21.45 -5.74
CA GLU A 191 18.80 22.09 -4.50
C GLU A 191 18.32 21.10 -3.44
N LEU A 192 17.96 19.87 -3.84
CA LEU A 192 17.56 18.84 -2.92
C LEU A 192 18.76 18.01 -2.46
N PRO A 193 18.89 17.77 -1.16
CA PRO A 193 19.94 16.91 -0.63
C PRO A 193 19.87 15.51 -1.23
N ALA A 194 21.01 14.98 -1.69
CA ALA A 194 21.12 13.65 -2.27
C ALA A 194 21.92 12.71 -1.35
N VAL A 195 21.66 11.42 -1.46
CA VAL A 195 22.40 10.36 -0.77
C VAL A 195 23.78 10.14 -1.41
N SER A 196 23.88 10.42 -2.72
CA SER A 196 25.10 10.29 -3.51
C SER A 196 25.25 11.48 -4.46
N GLU A 197 26.48 11.86 -4.77
CA GLU A 197 26.80 12.88 -5.77
C GLU A 197 26.36 12.44 -7.18
N ASP A 198 26.55 11.15 -7.50
CA ASP A 198 26.08 10.57 -8.77
C ASP A 198 24.64 10.06 -8.62
N ARG A 199 23.69 10.96 -8.87
CA ARG A 199 22.25 10.67 -8.82
C ARG A 199 21.81 9.67 -9.89
N ASN A 200 22.47 9.67 -11.06
CA ASN A 200 22.14 8.76 -12.14
C ASN A 200 22.55 7.32 -11.79
N ALA A 201 23.74 7.14 -11.26
CA ALA A 201 24.19 5.84 -10.76
C ALA A 201 23.31 5.36 -9.59
N ALA A 202 22.95 6.25 -8.66
CA ALA A 202 22.03 5.93 -7.55
C ALA A 202 20.65 5.49 -8.06
N LEU A 203 20.08 6.18 -9.06
CA LEU A 203 18.81 5.82 -9.68
C LEU A 203 18.90 4.47 -10.39
N ALA A 204 19.96 4.22 -11.15
CA ALA A 204 20.16 2.94 -11.83
C ALA A 204 20.27 1.78 -10.82
N ALA A 205 20.99 1.99 -9.71
CA ALA A 205 21.07 1.03 -8.60
C ALA A 205 19.69 0.80 -7.94
N ALA A 206 18.92 1.87 -7.71
CA ALA A 206 17.58 1.78 -7.14
C ALA A 206 16.65 0.92 -8.01
N VAL A 207 16.62 1.14 -9.32
CA VAL A 207 15.83 0.34 -10.27
C VAL A 207 16.31 -1.13 -10.29
N SER A 208 17.62 -1.36 -10.21
CA SER A 208 18.16 -2.72 -10.10
C SER A 208 17.69 -3.41 -8.81
N HIS A 209 17.68 -2.71 -7.68
CA HIS A 209 17.18 -3.24 -6.41
C HIS A 209 15.69 -3.62 -6.48
N LEU A 210 14.87 -2.81 -7.14
CA LEU A 210 13.45 -3.15 -7.36
C LEU A 210 13.29 -4.45 -8.16
N ARG A 211 14.04 -4.59 -9.25
CA ARG A 211 14.02 -5.81 -10.08
C ARG A 211 14.49 -7.03 -9.30
N ASP A 212 15.52 -6.87 -8.48
CA ASP A 212 16.05 -7.95 -7.65
C ASP A 212 15.04 -8.38 -6.57
N ALA A 213 14.38 -7.42 -5.93
CA ALA A 213 13.31 -7.67 -4.96
C ALA A 213 12.13 -8.40 -5.60
N SER A 214 11.68 -7.98 -6.80
CA SER A 214 10.63 -8.65 -7.56
C SER A 214 11.03 -10.10 -7.90
N ARG A 215 12.25 -10.33 -8.41
CA ARG A 215 12.74 -11.69 -8.70
C ARG A 215 12.77 -12.58 -7.45
N LYS A 216 13.26 -12.06 -6.32
CA LYS A 216 13.27 -12.80 -5.04
C LYS A 216 11.87 -13.16 -4.57
N LYS A 217 10.93 -12.21 -4.67
CA LYS A 217 9.53 -12.44 -4.33
C LYS A 217 8.92 -13.54 -5.19
N LYS A 218 9.11 -13.49 -6.51
CA LYS A 218 8.64 -14.52 -7.44
C LYS A 218 9.21 -15.89 -7.13
N ALA A 219 10.50 -15.98 -6.82
CA ALA A 219 11.13 -17.23 -6.42
C ALA A 219 10.55 -17.79 -5.10
N LEU A 220 10.28 -16.92 -4.11
CA LEU A 220 9.64 -17.31 -2.86
C LEU A 220 8.21 -17.82 -3.09
N LEU A 221 7.44 -17.17 -3.94
CA LEU A 221 6.05 -17.56 -4.24
C LEU A 221 5.97 -18.77 -5.18
N ALA A 222 7.04 -19.12 -5.88
CA ALA A 222 7.14 -20.34 -6.65
C ALA A 222 7.42 -21.57 -5.77
N ASP A 223 7.89 -21.40 -4.52
CA ASP A 223 8.04 -22.47 -3.55
C ASP A 223 6.66 -22.94 -3.05
N PRO A 224 6.29 -24.22 -3.22
CA PRO A 224 4.95 -24.71 -2.86
C PRO A 224 4.60 -24.52 -1.38
N LYS A 225 5.59 -24.60 -0.48
CA LYS A 225 5.37 -24.39 0.96
C LYS A 225 5.04 -22.92 1.25
N THR A 226 5.83 -22.02 0.74
CA THR A 226 5.61 -20.56 0.90
C THR A 226 4.27 -20.15 0.30
N PHE A 227 3.92 -20.68 -0.86
CA PHE A 227 2.63 -20.41 -1.48
C PHE A 227 1.46 -20.94 -0.62
N ALA A 228 1.56 -22.17 -0.09
CA ALA A 228 0.53 -22.72 0.79
C ALA A 228 0.39 -21.91 2.09
N GLU A 229 1.49 -21.41 2.66
CA GLU A 229 1.46 -20.54 3.84
C GLU A 229 0.76 -19.20 3.54
N LEU A 230 1.00 -18.61 2.35
CA LEU A 230 0.31 -17.40 1.88
C LEU A 230 -1.19 -17.65 1.75
N GLU A 231 -1.59 -18.71 1.06
CA GLU A 231 -3.01 -19.04 0.87
C GLU A 231 -3.71 -19.31 2.21
N ALA A 232 -3.09 -20.06 3.11
CA ALA A 232 -3.64 -20.27 4.44
C ALA A 232 -3.79 -18.96 5.26
N ALA A 233 -2.86 -18.02 5.11
CA ALA A 233 -2.98 -16.70 5.73
C ALA A 233 -4.12 -15.86 5.12
N ARG A 234 -4.29 -15.93 3.81
CA ARG A 234 -5.38 -15.26 3.08
C ARG A 234 -6.75 -15.82 3.46
N GLU A 235 -6.85 -17.15 3.61
CA GLU A 235 -8.08 -17.80 4.05
C GLU A 235 -8.45 -17.37 5.48
N ARG A 236 -7.50 -17.41 6.43
CA ARG A 236 -7.74 -16.96 7.82
C ARG A 236 -8.19 -15.50 7.91
N SER A 237 -7.75 -14.64 6.98
CA SER A 237 -8.12 -13.22 6.93
C SER A 237 -9.36 -12.93 6.09
N HIS A 238 -10.00 -13.96 5.52
CA HIS A 238 -11.12 -13.83 4.57
C HIS A 238 -10.77 -12.93 3.37
N ALA A 239 -9.51 -12.95 2.92
CA ALA A 239 -9.02 -12.06 1.88
C ALA A 239 -9.71 -12.32 0.52
N HIS A 240 -10.03 -13.58 0.21
CA HIS A 240 -10.77 -13.94 -1.00
C HIS A 240 -12.15 -13.27 -1.05
N GLU A 241 -12.92 -13.39 0.01
CA GLU A 241 -14.26 -12.81 0.11
C GLU A 241 -14.22 -11.27 0.06
N ARG A 242 -13.17 -10.68 0.62
CA ARG A 242 -13.02 -9.22 0.74
C ARG A 242 -12.50 -8.55 -0.52
N TYR A 243 -11.67 -9.23 -1.31
CA TYR A 243 -10.91 -8.57 -2.38
C TYR A 243 -11.05 -9.22 -3.75
N CYS A 244 -11.41 -10.53 -3.85
CA CYS A 244 -11.37 -11.28 -5.11
C CYS A 244 -12.75 -11.43 -5.80
N TRP A 245 -13.58 -10.42 -5.75
CA TRP A 245 -14.92 -10.40 -6.36
C TRP A 245 -15.01 -9.39 -7.51
#